data_ce7ab651f349d70d34198f112c43229d
#
_entry.id   ce7ab651f349d70d34198f112c43229d
#
_cell.length_a   1.000
_cell.length_b   1.000
_cell.length_c   1.000
_cell.angle_alpha   90.00
_cell.angle_beta   90.00
_cell.angle_gamma   90.00
#
_symmetry.space_group_name_H-M   'P 1'
#
loop_
_entity.id
_entity.type
_entity.pdbx_description
1 polymer ?
#
loop_
_entity_poly.entity_id
_entity_poly.type
_entity_poly.pdbx_seq_one_letter_code
_entity_poly.pdbx_strand_id
1 'polypeptide(L)'
;MPEKKIDVEEDNKEEETERKLIVSAKIIERMLNLNTYDEISKDYRYFEDPVDELRSVDGNYEGSLLPLWKFVYEDGKNLEITGLQWNPKYADLFAMVYGSYNFYEQPSVGYLCLYSLKNPSYPEYTRKTHCGIMCVDIHEKYPQMVVVGLYDGNIAVFNLKSSSSSPQYISSAGSGKHNEPVYAVKWVKDNLEGYLNLYSCSGDGRVTNWTLVKQTLWHTDTCRLTFMKTLSNSEEVSPTLVNGARSIAFLPTKDTLFVVGTEEGELYMCTTEYSSRYLMSYHNHITPVNKIQWNPFYSTLFISCASEYAIHLWHKDLPKPIFSYSIGSPVGDVAWAPYSSTVFSAVTEDGRVVVFDISVDKYLPICKQVLSSI
;
A
#
# COMPACT_ATOMS: atom_id res chain seq x y z
N MET A 1 22.86 36.93 -36.65
CA MET A 1 22.26 36.23 -35.51
C MET A 1 20.78 35.85 -35.73
N PRO A 2 20.31 35.30 -36.83
CA PRO A 2 18.97 34.75 -37.00
C PRO A 2 18.93 33.21 -36.97
N GLU A 3 20.03 32.49 -37.18
CA GLU A 3 20.05 31.02 -37.36
C GLU A 3 19.66 30.25 -36.08
N LYS A 4 20.06 30.68 -34.88
CA LYS A 4 19.71 30.00 -33.61
C LYS A 4 18.23 30.01 -33.22
N LYS A 5 17.40 30.90 -33.77
CA LYS A 5 15.97 30.93 -33.49
C LYS A 5 15.18 29.92 -34.34
N ILE A 6 15.64 29.65 -35.51
CA ILE A 6 14.98 28.73 -36.46
C ILE A 6 15.15 27.28 -35.98
N ASP A 7 16.37 26.90 -35.55
CA ASP A 7 16.63 25.55 -35.01
C ASP A 7 15.81 25.22 -33.77
N VAL A 8 15.62 26.19 -32.85
CA VAL A 8 14.82 26.01 -31.62
C VAL A 8 13.31 25.88 -31.91
N GLU A 9 12.81 26.53 -32.97
CA GLU A 9 11.40 26.41 -33.35
C GLU A 9 11.13 25.08 -34.12
N GLU A 10 12.09 24.56 -34.87
CA GLU A 10 11.98 23.25 -35.51
C GLU A 10 12.10 22.13 -34.48
N ASP A 11 13.05 22.17 -33.56
CA ASP A 11 13.18 21.20 -32.45
C ASP A 11 11.89 21.14 -31.59
N ASN A 12 11.28 22.29 -31.25
CA ASN A 12 10.03 22.34 -30.51
C ASN A 12 8.85 21.73 -31.29
N LYS A 13 8.82 21.90 -32.62
CA LYS A 13 7.77 21.27 -33.45
C LYS A 13 7.95 19.76 -33.58
N GLU A 14 9.19 19.31 -33.67
CA GLU A 14 9.50 17.86 -33.69
C GLU A 14 9.13 17.21 -32.38
N GLU A 15 9.47 17.80 -31.22
CA GLU A 15 9.03 17.32 -29.91
C GLU A 15 7.51 17.28 -29.76
N GLU A 16 6.79 18.29 -30.26
CA GLU A 16 5.32 18.32 -30.18
C GLU A 16 4.68 17.26 -31.07
N THR A 17 5.22 17.01 -32.25
CA THR A 17 4.75 15.95 -33.16
C THR A 17 5.03 14.57 -32.57
N GLU A 18 6.20 14.36 -32.00
CA GLU A 18 6.56 13.11 -31.32
C GLU A 18 5.63 12.82 -30.11
N ARG A 19 5.34 13.83 -29.30
CA ARG A 19 4.36 13.71 -28.19
C ARG A 19 2.97 13.32 -28.69
N LYS A 20 2.49 13.94 -29.78
CA LYS A 20 1.19 13.60 -30.40
C LYS A 20 1.17 12.18 -30.94
N LEU A 21 2.27 11.74 -31.52
CA LEU A 21 2.42 10.38 -32.05
C LEU A 21 2.39 9.34 -30.92
N ILE A 22 3.11 9.59 -29.81
CA ILE A 22 3.10 8.73 -28.63
C ILE A 22 1.69 8.62 -28.03
N VAL A 23 0.97 9.73 -27.91
CA VAL A 23 -0.41 9.74 -27.41
C VAL A 23 -1.33 8.92 -28.33
N SER A 24 -1.21 9.09 -29.64
CA SER A 24 -2.00 8.34 -30.61
C SER A 24 -1.67 6.84 -30.58
N ALA A 25 -0.39 6.49 -30.46
CA ALA A 25 0.04 5.10 -30.35
C ALA A 25 -0.54 4.43 -29.10
N LYS A 26 -0.54 5.11 -27.94
CA LYS A 26 -1.18 4.61 -26.72
C LYS A 26 -2.67 4.39 -26.85
N ILE A 27 -3.37 5.25 -27.57
CA ILE A 27 -4.81 5.08 -27.83
C ILE A 27 -5.05 3.82 -28.70
N ILE A 28 -4.25 3.64 -29.75
CA ILE A 28 -4.35 2.47 -30.63
C ILE A 28 -4.03 1.19 -29.86
N GLU A 29 -2.99 1.21 -29.05
CA GLU A 29 -2.60 0.08 -28.17
C GLU A 29 -3.76 -0.33 -27.25
N ARG A 30 -4.40 0.64 -26.58
CA ARG A 30 -5.58 0.39 -25.74
C ARG A 30 -6.74 -0.23 -26.51
N MET A 31 -7.02 0.26 -27.71
CA MET A 31 -8.08 -0.27 -28.57
C MET A 31 -7.80 -1.73 -28.95
N LEU A 32 -6.55 -2.04 -29.31
CA LEU A 32 -6.14 -3.41 -29.64
C LEU A 32 -6.23 -4.34 -28.41
N ASN A 33 -5.75 -3.89 -27.26
CA ASN A 33 -5.84 -4.66 -26.02
C ASN A 33 -7.29 -4.89 -25.58
N LEU A 34 -8.17 -3.88 -25.69
CA LEU A 34 -9.58 -4.05 -25.40
C LEU A 34 -10.22 -5.11 -26.29
N ASN A 35 -9.85 -5.19 -27.57
CA ASN A 35 -10.36 -6.23 -28.47
C ASN A 35 -9.78 -7.61 -28.11
N THR A 36 -8.50 -7.67 -27.77
CA THR A 36 -7.81 -8.94 -27.42
C THR A 36 -8.33 -9.53 -26.11
N TYR A 37 -8.61 -8.67 -25.10
CA TYR A 37 -9.04 -9.07 -23.77
C TYR A 37 -10.53 -8.83 -23.51
N ASP A 38 -11.37 -8.68 -24.58
CA ASP A 38 -12.79 -8.35 -24.45
C ASP A 38 -13.56 -9.41 -23.66
N GLU A 39 -13.27 -10.68 -23.90
CA GLU A 39 -13.89 -11.80 -23.16
C GLU A 39 -13.57 -11.73 -21.68
N ILE A 40 -12.27 -11.61 -21.31
CA ILE A 40 -11.83 -11.49 -19.93
C ILE A 40 -12.44 -10.25 -19.25
N SER A 41 -12.54 -9.13 -19.98
CA SER A 41 -13.13 -7.90 -19.45
C SER A 41 -14.63 -8.02 -19.18
N LYS A 42 -15.34 -8.85 -19.94
CA LYS A 42 -16.76 -9.18 -19.71
C LYS A 42 -16.89 -10.13 -18.53
N ASP A 43 -16.10 -11.18 -18.49
CA ASP A 43 -16.11 -12.21 -17.46
C ASP A 43 -15.75 -11.65 -16.08
N TYR A 44 -14.79 -10.72 -16.02
CA TYR A 44 -14.38 -10.05 -14.78
C TYR A 44 -15.54 -9.46 -13.96
N ARG A 45 -16.65 -9.05 -14.60
CA ARG A 45 -17.78 -8.43 -13.89
C ARG A 45 -18.86 -9.39 -13.47
N TYR A 46 -19.08 -10.46 -14.25
CA TYR A 46 -20.28 -11.31 -14.14
C TYR A 46 -19.97 -12.79 -14.34
N PHE A 47 -18.69 -13.17 -14.22
CA PHE A 47 -18.28 -14.52 -14.52
C PHE A 47 -18.89 -15.51 -13.54
N GLU A 48 -19.71 -16.40 -14.06
CA GLU A 48 -20.06 -17.69 -13.48
C GLU A 48 -19.39 -18.75 -14.32
N ASP A 49 -18.36 -19.42 -13.81
CA ASP A 49 -17.71 -20.49 -14.54
C ASP A 49 -18.66 -21.69 -14.62
N PRO A 50 -19.19 -22.02 -15.83
CA PRO A 50 -20.04 -23.20 -16.00
C PRO A 50 -19.28 -24.53 -15.84
N VAL A 51 -17.94 -24.47 -15.89
CA VAL A 51 -17.02 -25.61 -15.79
C VAL A 51 -16.41 -25.72 -14.40
N ASP A 52 -16.83 -24.91 -13.44
CA ASP A 52 -16.36 -24.98 -12.07
C ASP A 52 -16.77 -26.34 -11.45
N GLU A 53 -15.84 -27.29 -11.54
CA GLU A 53 -16.00 -28.65 -10.99
C GLU A 53 -16.16 -28.61 -9.45
N LEU A 54 -15.74 -27.50 -8.82
CA LEU A 54 -15.81 -27.29 -7.38
C LEU A 54 -17.17 -26.70 -6.95
N ARG A 55 -18.04 -26.38 -7.87
CA ARG A 55 -19.45 -26.10 -7.60
C ARG A 55 -20.14 -27.38 -7.13
N SER A 56 -19.78 -27.82 -5.93
CA SER A 56 -20.16 -29.12 -5.42
C SER A 56 -21.66 -29.22 -5.24
N VAL A 57 -22.21 -30.27 -5.80
CA VAL A 57 -23.58 -30.76 -5.60
C VAL A 57 -23.83 -31.08 -4.12
N ASP A 58 -22.79 -31.18 -3.30
CA ASP A 58 -22.81 -31.69 -1.91
C ASP A 58 -22.73 -30.61 -0.81
N GLY A 59 -22.88 -29.33 -1.14
CA GLY A 59 -22.97 -28.25 -0.14
C GLY A 59 -21.64 -27.85 0.52
N ASN A 60 -20.51 -28.36 0.09
CA ASN A 60 -19.19 -27.86 0.45
C ASN A 60 -18.86 -26.66 -0.42
N TYR A 61 -18.81 -25.48 0.16
CA TYR A 61 -18.46 -24.24 -0.51
C TYR A 61 -16.93 -24.10 -0.62
N GLU A 62 -16.30 -24.91 -1.46
CA GLU A 62 -14.91 -24.68 -1.86
C GLU A 62 -14.91 -23.75 -3.06
N GLY A 63 -14.40 -22.52 -2.87
CA GLY A 63 -14.24 -21.56 -3.96
C GLY A 63 -12.89 -21.74 -4.66
N SER A 64 -12.80 -21.35 -5.93
CA SER A 64 -11.55 -21.25 -6.68
C SER A 64 -11.27 -19.81 -7.11
N LEU A 65 -10.00 -19.47 -7.30
CA LEU A 65 -9.57 -18.19 -7.83
C LEU A 65 -9.03 -18.38 -9.25
N LEU A 66 -9.58 -17.64 -10.20
CA LEU A 66 -9.12 -17.64 -11.58
C LEU A 66 -8.14 -16.50 -11.83
N PRO A 67 -6.90 -16.75 -12.31
CA PRO A 67 -6.00 -15.70 -12.71
C PRO A 67 -6.50 -15.04 -13.99
N LEU A 68 -6.78 -13.74 -13.96
CA LEU A 68 -7.30 -12.99 -15.11
C LEU A 68 -6.20 -12.26 -15.88
N TRP A 69 -5.34 -11.52 -15.19
CA TRP A 69 -4.28 -10.71 -15.80
C TRP A 69 -2.94 -10.92 -15.09
N LYS A 70 -1.87 -10.77 -15.86
CA LYS A 70 -0.51 -10.73 -15.36
C LYS A 70 0.14 -9.43 -15.81
N PHE A 71 0.62 -8.64 -14.85
CA PHE A 71 1.32 -7.39 -15.09
C PHE A 71 2.81 -7.60 -14.80
N VAL A 72 3.65 -7.26 -15.77
CA VAL A 72 5.11 -7.41 -15.65
C VAL A 72 5.79 -6.14 -16.13
N TYR A 73 6.76 -5.67 -15.37
CA TYR A 73 7.63 -4.56 -15.75
C TYR A 73 9.05 -5.09 -15.98
N GLU A 74 9.56 -4.93 -17.18
CA GLU A 74 10.85 -5.52 -17.60
C GLU A 74 12.03 -5.04 -16.73
N ASP A 75 12.12 -3.72 -16.49
CA ASP A 75 13.20 -3.13 -15.67
C ASP A 75 13.07 -3.51 -14.17
N GLY A 76 11.92 -3.96 -13.75
CA GLY A 76 11.62 -4.36 -12.37
C GLY A 76 11.69 -5.85 -12.09
N LYS A 77 12.06 -6.70 -13.06
CA LYS A 77 12.04 -8.17 -12.91
C LYS A 77 12.84 -8.72 -11.73
N ASN A 78 13.91 -8.03 -11.34
CA ASN A 78 14.79 -8.44 -10.25
C ASN A 78 14.45 -7.75 -8.92
N LEU A 79 13.35 -7.00 -8.86
CA LEU A 79 12.92 -6.26 -7.69
C LEU A 79 11.64 -6.87 -7.12
N GLU A 80 11.47 -6.72 -5.81
CA GLU A 80 10.26 -7.12 -5.11
C GLU A 80 9.16 -6.06 -5.26
N ILE A 81 7.92 -6.49 -5.29
CA ILE A 81 6.76 -5.60 -5.20
C ILE A 81 6.52 -5.32 -3.72
N THR A 82 6.80 -4.11 -3.28
CA THR A 82 6.70 -3.70 -1.88
C THR A 82 5.35 -3.07 -1.53
N GLY A 83 4.60 -2.60 -2.52
CA GLY A 83 3.29 -2.02 -2.30
C GLY A 83 2.41 -1.99 -3.53
N LEU A 84 1.12 -2.12 -3.30
CA LEU A 84 0.08 -2.04 -4.30
C LEU A 84 -1.08 -1.21 -3.76
N GLN A 85 -1.59 -0.26 -4.55
CA GLN A 85 -2.72 0.58 -4.18
C GLN A 85 -3.62 0.86 -5.38
N TRP A 86 -4.89 0.56 -5.24
CA TRP A 86 -5.90 0.95 -6.23
C TRP A 86 -6.16 2.44 -6.21
N ASN A 87 -6.46 2.99 -7.40
CA ASN A 87 -6.87 4.38 -7.50
C ASN A 87 -8.33 4.53 -7.01
N PRO A 88 -8.59 5.38 -6.01
CA PRO A 88 -9.93 5.51 -5.44
C PRO A 88 -10.98 6.07 -6.41
N LYS A 89 -10.55 6.82 -7.43
CA LYS A 89 -11.44 7.43 -8.42
C LYS A 89 -11.57 6.62 -9.70
N TYR A 90 -10.48 6.01 -10.14
CA TYR A 90 -10.43 5.22 -11.38
C TYR A 90 -10.22 3.75 -11.00
N ALA A 91 -11.31 2.98 -10.97
CA ALA A 91 -11.33 1.60 -10.52
C ALA A 91 -10.51 0.63 -11.39
N ASP A 92 -10.15 1.03 -12.60
CA ASP A 92 -9.30 0.28 -13.52
C ASP A 92 -7.80 0.61 -13.41
N LEU A 93 -7.44 1.60 -12.58
CA LEU A 93 -6.07 2.06 -12.42
C LEU A 93 -5.53 1.68 -11.04
N PHE A 94 -4.31 1.16 -10.99
CA PHE A 94 -3.61 0.90 -9.74
C PHE A 94 -2.13 1.27 -9.84
N ALA A 95 -1.56 1.63 -8.70
CA ALA A 95 -0.12 1.87 -8.56
C ALA A 95 0.56 0.63 -7.98
N MET A 96 1.71 0.32 -8.51
CA MET A 96 2.60 -0.73 -8.06
C MET A 96 3.99 -0.16 -7.88
N VAL A 97 4.64 -0.50 -6.76
CA VAL A 97 5.97 0.01 -6.43
C VAL A 97 6.95 -1.13 -6.20
N TYR A 98 8.18 -0.86 -6.62
CA TYR A 98 9.27 -1.82 -6.59
C TYR A 98 10.39 -1.35 -5.66
N GLY A 99 10.85 -2.27 -4.82
CA GLY A 99 11.92 -2.07 -3.87
C GLY A 99 12.50 -3.41 -3.41
N SER A 100 13.04 -3.45 -2.21
CA SER A 100 13.39 -4.68 -1.51
C SER A 100 13.27 -4.49 0.00
N TYR A 101 12.79 -5.49 0.70
CA TYR A 101 12.80 -5.56 2.17
C TYR A 101 14.15 -6.07 2.70
N ASN A 102 14.98 -6.66 1.84
CA ASN A 102 16.28 -7.17 2.23
C ASN A 102 17.29 -6.03 2.38
N PHE A 103 17.84 -5.85 3.58
CA PHE A 103 18.85 -4.84 3.87
C PHE A 103 20.11 -4.96 2.99
N TYR A 104 20.52 -6.19 2.68
CA TYR A 104 21.74 -6.46 1.91
C TYR A 104 21.57 -6.29 0.39
N GLU A 105 20.34 -6.31 -0.10
CA GLU A 105 20.03 -6.28 -1.54
C GLU A 105 19.23 -5.04 -1.91
N GLN A 106 19.59 -3.89 -1.32
CA GLN A 106 18.88 -2.66 -1.62
C GLN A 106 19.15 -2.18 -3.04
N PRO A 107 18.10 -1.98 -3.84
CA PRO A 107 18.26 -1.50 -5.20
C PRO A 107 18.69 -0.04 -5.22
N SER A 108 19.60 0.30 -6.13
CA SER A 108 20.01 1.67 -6.40
C SER A 108 18.93 2.50 -7.11
N VAL A 109 17.87 1.86 -7.60
CA VAL A 109 16.75 2.48 -8.29
C VAL A 109 15.46 1.79 -7.90
N GLY A 110 14.46 2.56 -7.50
CA GLY A 110 13.08 2.09 -7.33
C GLY A 110 12.20 2.54 -8.49
N TYR A 111 11.10 1.85 -8.70
CA TYR A 111 10.13 2.18 -9.74
C TYR A 111 8.73 2.33 -9.15
N LEU A 112 8.04 3.38 -9.55
CA LEU A 112 6.60 3.54 -9.38
C LEU A 112 5.97 3.36 -10.76
N CYS A 113 5.17 2.31 -10.92
CA CYS A 113 4.43 2.01 -12.14
C CYS A 113 2.93 2.10 -11.88
N LEU A 114 2.20 2.74 -12.76
CA LEU A 114 0.75 2.73 -12.74
C LEU A 114 0.24 1.95 -13.94
N TYR A 115 -0.56 0.94 -13.66
CA TYR A 115 -1.18 0.09 -14.66
C TYR A 115 -2.69 0.32 -14.74
N SER A 116 -3.22 0.16 -15.92
CA SER A 116 -4.66 0.10 -16.16
C SER A 116 -5.06 -1.31 -16.58
N LEU A 117 -6.21 -1.79 -16.11
CA LEU A 117 -6.80 -3.06 -16.59
C LEU A 117 -7.11 -3.02 -18.09
N LYS A 118 -7.20 -1.84 -18.68
CA LYS A 118 -7.40 -1.64 -20.13
C LYS A 118 -6.12 -1.89 -20.94
N ASN A 119 -4.95 -1.81 -20.31
CA ASN A 119 -3.67 -2.09 -20.94
C ASN A 119 -2.77 -2.87 -19.97
N PRO A 120 -2.87 -4.21 -19.95
CA PRO A 120 -2.03 -5.02 -19.07
C PRO A 120 -0.59 -5.15 -19.55
N SER A 121 -0.29 -4.82 -20.82
CA SER A 121 1.03 -5.06 -21.44
C SER A 121 2.07 -4.06 -21.00
N TYR A 122 1.69 -2.80 -20.71
CA TYR A 122 2.63 -1.73 -20.42
C TYR A 122 2.07 -0.74 -19.39
N PRO A 123 2.90 -0.23 -18.45
CA PRO A 123 2.46 0.76 -17.49
C PRO A 123 2.11 2.10 -18.15
N GLU A 124 1.01 2.71 -17.74
CA GLU A 124 0.59 4.03 -18.21
C GLU A 124 1.55 5.14 -17.77
N TYR A 125 2.06 5.02 -16.54
CA TYR A 125 3.01 5.95 -15.97
C TYR A 125 4.13 5.19 -15.30
N THR A 126 5.36 5.61 -15.55
CA THR A 126 6.56 5.11 -14.90
C THR A 126 7.33 6.26 -14.29
N ARG A 127 7.72 6.14 -13.04
CA ARG A 127 8.59 7.10 -12.33
C ARG A 127 9.73 6.36 -11.67
N LYS A 128 10.95 6.89 -11.82
CA LYS A 128 12.15 6.35 -11.19
C LYS A 128 12.50 7.12 -9.94
N THR A 129 12.98 6.42 -8.94
CA THR A 129 13.51 6.98 -7.70
C THR A 129 14.97 6.57 -7.53
N HIS A 130 15.70 7.29 -6.67
CA HIS A 130 17.12 7.05 -6.42
C HIS A 130 17.41 5.88 -5.45
N CYS A 131 16.37 5.26 -4.90
CA CYS A 131 16.46 4.07 -4.05
C CYS A 131 15.14 3.30 -4.10
N GLY A 132 15.09 2.13 -3.49
CA GLY A 132 13.89 1.29 -3.42
C GLY A 132 12.71 2.02 -2.79
N ILE A 133 11.52 1.79 -3.32
CA ILE A 133 10.26 2.31 -2.78
C ILE A 133 9.68 1.24 -1.85
N MET A 134 9.21 1.63 -0.67
CA MET A 134 8.69 0.71 0.34
C MET A 134 7.17 0.71 0.42
N CYS A 135 6.54 1.84 0.13
CA CYS A 135 5.08 1.98 0.23
C CYS A 135 4.54 3.05 -0.72
N VAL A 136 3.25 2.96 -1.01
CA VAL A 136 2.56 3.89 -1.91
C VAL A 136 1.14 4.15 -1.41
N ASP A 137 0.67 5.38 -1.61
CA ASP A 137 -0.74 5.72 -1.45
C ASP A 137 -1.18 6.77 -2.46
N ILE A 138 -2.45 6.73 -2.88
CA ILE A 138 -3.04 7.63 -3.87
C ILE A 138 -4.08 8.51 -3.19
N HIS A 139 -4.05 9.81 -3.47
CA HIS A 139 -4.98 10.74 -2.85
C HIS A 139 -6.41 10.55 -3.37
N GLU A 140 -7.38 10.49 -2.45
CA GLU A 140 -8.78 10.21 -2.78
C GLU A 140 -9.42 11.28 -3.70
N LYS A 141 -9.28 12.57 -3.35
CA LYS A 141 -9.85 13.68 -4.14
C LYS A 141 -9.03 14.03 -5.37
N TYR A 142 -7.69 13.91 -5.27
CA TYR A 142 -6.74 14.28 -6.32
C TYR A 142 -5.95 13.03 -6.78
N PRO A 143 -6.54 12.16 -7.59
CA PRO A 143 -5.96 10.86 -7.97
C PRO A 143 -4.66 10.99 -8.77
N GLN A 144 -4.29 12.18 -9.23
CA GLN A 144 -3.00 12.47 -9.83
C GLN A 144 -1.87 12.63 -8.81
N MET A 145 -2.20 12.81 -7.52
CA MET A 145 -1.22 12.95 -6.45
C MET A 145 -0.93 11.58 -5.84
N VAL A 146 0.27 11.10 -6.02
CA VAL A 146 0.75 9.81 -5.51
C VAL A 146 1.91 10.07 -4.56
N VAL A 147 1.81 9.55 -3.35
CA VAL A 147 2.90 9.59 -2.37
C VAL A 147 3.58 8.25 -2.31
N VAL A 148 4.90 8.27 -2.18
CA VAL A 148 5.71 7.08 -1.96
C VAL A 148 6.66 7.30 -0.79
N GLY A 149 6.85 6.26 -0.01
CA GLY A 149 7.87 6.19 1.03
C GLY A 149 9.08 5.44 0.51
N LEU A 150 10.27 5.97 0.77
CA LEU A 150 11.54 5.46 0.28
C LEU A 150 12.32 4.75 1.37
N TYR A 151 13.20 3.85 0.96
CA TYR A 151 14.08 3.11 1.86
C TYR A 151 15.05 4.02 2.63
N ASP A 152 15.49 5.11 2.03
CA ASP A 152 16.41 6.07 2.67
C ASP A 152 15.74 7.01 3.69
N GLY A 153 14.45 6.81 3.99
CA GLY A 153 13.67 7.63 4.92
C GLY A 153 13.05 8.87 4.28
N ASN A 154 13.21 9.09 2.99
CA ASN A 154 12.55 10.17 2.27
C ASN A 154 11.10 9.83 1.93
N ILE A 155 10.30 10.89 1.83
CA ILE A 155 8.96 10.83 1.27
C ILE A 155 8.96 11.65 0.00
N ALA A 156 8.45 11.08 -1.08
CA ALA A 156 8.33 11.77 -2.35
C ALA A 156 6.87 11.79 -2.81
N VAL A 157 6.43 12.94 -3.29
CA VAL A 157 5.08 13.12 -3.85
C VAL A 157 5.19 13.40 -5.33
N PHE A 158 4.57 12.56 -6.13
CA PHE A 158 4.52 12.68 -7.58
C PHE A 158 3.18 13.25 -8.03
N ASN A 159 3.23 14.15 -9.01
CA ASN A 159 2.06 14.61 -9.73
C ASN A 159 2.07 13.98 -11.13
N LEU A 160 1.11 13.09 -11.41
CA LEU A 160 1.03 12.37 -12.68
C LEU A 160 0.71 13.27 -13.89
N LYS A 161 0.11 14.45 -13.64
CA LYS A 161 -0.16 15.45 -14.70
C LYS A 161 1.09 16.22 -15.14
N SER A 162 2.12 16.23 -14.29
CA SER A 162 3.39 16.85 -14.64
C SER A 162 4.13 16.01 -15.69
N SER A 163 4.66 16.66 -16.70
CA SER A 163 5.56 16.02 -17.68
C SER A 163 6.92 15.67 -17.07
N SER A 164 7.29 16.26 -15.95
CA SER A 164 8.52 15.97 -15.23
C SER A 164 8.49 14.57 -14.63
N SER A 165 9.57 13.82 -14.81
CA SER A 165 9.77 12.52 -14.15
C SER A 165 10.19 12.65 -12.69
N SER A 166 10.65 13.84 -12.26
CA SER A 166 11.05 14.11 -10.88
C SER A 166 9.84 14.29 -9.95
N PRO A 167 9.97 13.97 -8.65
CA PRO A 167 8.92 14.23 -7.68
C PRO A 167 8.66 15.75 -7.56
N GLN A 168 7.40 16.10 -7.34
CA GLN A 168 7.00 17.49 -7.11
C GLN A 168 7.43 17.97 -5.72
N TYR A 169 7.35 17.10 -4.74
CA TYR A 169 7.80 17.34 -3.37
C TYR A 169 8.67 16.16 -2.92
N ILE A 170 9.75 16.47 -2.23
CA ILE A 170 10.61 15.46 -1.59
C ILE A 170 11.03 15.98 -0.22
N SER A 171 11.01 15.10 0.77
CA SER A 171 11.55 15.43 2.08
C SER A 171 13.08 15.50 2.03
N SER A 172 13.66 16.28 2.91
CA SER A 172 15.11 16.43 3.03
C SER A 172 15.51 16.46 4.50
N ALA A 173 16.78 16.36 4.78
CA ALA A 173 17.30 16.45 6.15
C ALA A 173 16.84 17.74 6.87
N GLY A 174 16.70 18.86 6.14
CA GLY A 174 16.21 20.12 6.69
C GLY A 174 14.70 20.18 6.91
N SER A 175 13.92 19.30 6.27
CA SER A 175 12.47 19.23 6.41
C SER A 175 11.98 18.05 7.26
N GLY A 176 12.84 17.47 8.11
CA GLY A 176 12.45 16.43 9.06
C GLY A 176 12.37 15.01 8.49
N LYS A 177 13.14 14.70 7.46
CA LYS A 177 13.31 13.36 6.92
C LYS A 177 13.42 12.30 8.03
N HIS A 178 12.82 11.13 7.80
CA HIS A 178 13.02 9.97 8.67
C HIS A 178 14.46 9.43 8.60
N ASN A 179 14.91 8.80 9.67
CA ASN A 179 16.25 8.23 9.75
C ASN A 179 16.31 6.77 9.24
N GLU A 180 15.17 6.10 9.25
CA GLU A 180 14.98 4.70 8.87
C GLU A 180 13.99 4.60 7.70
N PRO A 181 13.86 3.45 7.03
CA PRO A 181 12.92 3.27 5.95
C PRO A 181 11.48 3.64 6.30
N VAL A 182 10.78 4.23 5.35
CA VAL A 182 9.36 4.58 5.49
C VAL A 182 8.52 3.40 5.04
N TYR A 183 7.96 2.66 6.00
CA TYR A 183 7.21 1.43 5.71
C TYR A 183 5.75 1.65 5.33
N ALA A 184 5.12 2.72 5.80
CA ALA A 184 3.78 3.05 5.36
C ALA A 184 3.56 4.56 5.25
N VAL A 185 2.76 4.93 4.25
CA VAL A 185 2.26 6.31 4.04
C VAL A 185 0.76 6.25 3.82
N LYS A 186 0.04 7.27 4.31
CA LYS A 186 -1.40 7.40 4.12
C LYS A 186 -1.80 8.85 3.93
N TRP A 187 -2.56 9.10 2.87
CA TRP A 187 -3.27 10.38 2.73
C TRP A 187 -4.42 10.45 3.73
N VAL A 188 -4.60 11.63 4.30
CA VAL A 188 -5.69 11.92 5.23
C VAL A 188 -6.44 13.15 4.71
N LYS A 189 -7.60 13.44 5.28
CA LYS A 189 -8.38 14.62 4.90
C LYS A 189 -7.59 15.90 5.05
N ASP A 190 -7.89 16.84 4.17
CA ASP A 190 -7.26 18.16 4.13
C ASP A 190 -7.44 18.87 5.48
N ASN A 191 -6.46 19.70 5.85
CA ASN A 191 -6.55 20.56 7.03
C ASN A 191 -7.70 21.55 6.91
N LEU A 192 -8.06 22.18 8.02
CA LEU A 192 -9.05 23.28 8.07
C LEU A 192 -8.70 24.43 7.11
N GLU A 193 -7.43 24.60 6.79
CA GLU A 193 -6.92 25.61 5.84
C GLU A 193 -6.94 25.11 4.38
N GLY A 194 -7.35 23.87 4.13
CA GLY A 194 -7.42 23.25 2.81
C GLY A 194 -6.10 22.76 2.25
N TYR A 195 -5.06 22.63 3.08
CA TYR A 195 -3.79 22.00 2.67
C TYR A 195 -3.89 20.47 2.71
N LEU A 196 -3.23 19.82 1.75
CA LEU A 196 -3.13 18.37 1.67
C LEU A 196 -2.24 17.83 2.79
N ASN A 197 -2.74 16.81 3.48
CA ASN A 197 -2.04 16.16 4.58
C ASN A 197 -1.82 14.68 4.29
N LEU A 198 -0.68 14.20 4.73
CA LEU A 198 -0.37 12.78 4.73
C LEU A 198 0.38 12.41 6.02
N TYR A 199 0.28 11.16 6.38
CA TYR A 199 1.01 10.58 7.49
C TYR A 199 1.97 9.52 6.98
N SER A 200 3.13 9.45 7.63
CA SER A 200 4.11 8.40 7.41
C SER A 200 4.48 7.73 8.71
N CYS A 201 4.83 6.46 8.63
CA CYS A 201 5.47 5.76 9.72
C CYS A 201 6.77 5.10 9.23
N SER A 202 7.75 5.08 10.11
CA SER A 202 9.10 4.61 9.80
C SER A 202 9.65 3.73 10.91
N GLY A 203 10.67 2.93 10.59
CA GLY A 203 11.43 2.13 11.55
C GLY A 203 12.08 2.95 12.68
N ASP A 204 12.24 4.27 12.50
CA ASP A 204 12.71 5.17 13.55
C ASP A 204 11.67 5.42 14.67
N GLY A 205 10.52 4.76 14.62
CA GLY A 205 9.45 4.84 15.61
C GLY A 205 8.66 6.15 15.58
N ARG A 206 8.90 7.03 14.61
CA ARG A 206 8.14 8.26 14.46
C ARG A 206 6.95 8.05 13.52
N VAL A 207 5.81 8.58 13.93
CA VAL A 207 4.66 8.82 13.07
C VAL A 207 4.59 10.33 12.85
N THR A 208 4.82 10.72 11.60
CA THR A 208 4.96 12.12 11.22
C THR A 208 3.82 12.53 10.30
N ASN A 209 3.21 13.67 10.60
CA ASN A 209 2.26 14.35 9.74
C ASN A 209 3.01 15.31 8.81
N TRP A 210 2.70 15.25 7.54
CA TRP A 210 3.27 16.11 6.50
C TRP A 210 2.16 16.93 5.86
N THR A 211 2.37 18.23 5.82
CA THR A 211 1.46 19.17 5.17
C THR A 211 2.14 19.74 3.93
N LEU A 212 1.45 19.69 2.79
CA LEU A 212 1.94 20.26 1.54
C LEU A 212 1.63 21.75 1.50
N VAL A 213 2.65 22.58 1.63
CA VAL A 213 2.50 24.04 1.59
C VAL A 213 3.31 24.61 0.43
N LYS A 214 2.63 25.15 -0.58
CA LYS A 214 3.25 25.73 -1.79
C LYS A 214 4.19 24.74 -2.49
N GLN A 215 5.50 24.83 -2.22
CA GLN A 215 6.54 23.98 -2.82
C GLN A 215 7.34 23.17 -1.79
N THR A 216 6.91 23.17 -0.53
CA THR A 216 7.63 22.54 0.57
C THR A 216 6.75 21.55 1.33
N LEU A 217 7.38 20.54 1.90
CA LEU A 217 6.76 19.62 2.86
C LEU A 217 7.09 20.12 4.26
N TRP A 218 6.05 20.45 5.03
CA TRP A 218 6.16 20.74 6.45
C TRP A 218 5.87 19.47 7.24
N HIS A 219 6.68 19.19 8.25
CA HIS A 219 6.52 18.03 9.10
C HIS A 219 6.13 18.42 10.53
N THR A 220 5.37 17.55 11.15
CA THR A 220 5.04 17.62 12.58
C THR A 220 5.01 16.19 13.12
N ASP A 221 5.87 15.87 14.06
CA ASP A 221 5.86 14.56 14.71
C ASP A 221 4.57 14.42 15.53
N THR A 222 3.72 13.48 15.15
CA THR A 222 2.44 13.23 15.82
C THR A 222 2.64 12.35 17.04
N CYS A 223 3.39 11.27 16.92
CA CYS A 223 3.75 10.43 18.06
C CYS A 223 5.09 9.74 17.82
N ARG A 224 5.72 9.36 18.92
CA ARG A 224 6.93 8.53 18.91
C ARG A 224 6.66 7.25 19.68
N LEU A 225 6.81 6.13 19.00
CA LEU A 225 6.56 4.83 19.59
C LEU A 225 7.73 4.41 20.47
N THR A 226 7.41 4.08 21.71
CA THR A 226 8.41 3.65 22.70
C THR A 226 7.90 2.39 23.39
N PHE A 227 8.79 1.46 23.60
CA PHE A 227 8.53 0.21 24.30
C PHE A 227 9.13 0.26 25.70
N MET A 228 8.33 -0.03 26.73
CA MET A 228 8.80 -0.19 28.11
C MET A 228 8.97 -1.67 28.41
N LYS A 229 10.19 -2.16 28.38
CA LYS A 229 10.50 -3.51 28.86
C LYS A 229 10.62 -3.46 30.37
N THR A 230 9.62 -3.96 31.09
CA THR A 230 9.70 -4.18 32.54
C THR A 230 10.71 -5.31 32.80
N LEU A 231 11.93 -4.96 33.14
CA LEU A 231 12.88 -5.92 33.70
C LEU A 231 12.37 -6.30 35.10
N SER A 232 11.82 -7.50 35.21
CA SER A 232 11.45 -8.10 36.50
C SER A 232 12.71 -8.24 37.36
N ASN A 233 12.94 -7.34 38.30
CA ASN A 233 13.84 -7.43 39.47
C ASN A 233 14.69 -6.21 39.78
N SER A 234 14.49 -5.04 39.19
CA SER A 234 15.19 -3.83 39.66
C SER A 234 14.28 -2.59 39.51
N GLU A 235 14.29 -1.77 40.56
CA GLU A 235 13.68 -0.43 40.59
C GLU A 235 14.39 0.59 39.68
N GLU A 236 15.26 0.13 38.79
CA GLU A 236 15.95 0.97 37.82
C GLU A 236 15.03 1.32 36.64
N VAL A 237 14.97 2.60 36.34
CA VAL A 237 14.29 3.15 35.18
C VAL A 237 14.82 2.46 33.93
N SER A 238 14.02 1.53 33.39
CA SER A 238 14.35 0.85 32.13
C SER A 238 14.46 1.89 31.01
N PRO A 239 15.52 1.86 30.19
CA PRO A 239 15.62 2.75 29.04
C PRO A 239 14.41 2.55 28.13
N THR A 240 13.74 3.64 27.76
CA THR A 240 12.70 3.62 26.75
C THR A 240 13.34 3.27 25.41
N LEU A 241 13.11 2.04 24.94
CA LEU A 241 13.54 1.62 23.60
C LEU A 241 12.56 2.17 22.56
N VAL A 242 13.08 2.61 21.45
CA VAL A 242 12.27 3.02 20.30
C VAL A 242 11.71 1.76 19.65
N ASN A 243 10.42 1.76 19.34
CA ASN A 243 9.75 0.67 18.65
C ASN A 243 9.43 1.11 17.20
N GLY A 244 10.01 0.45 16.22
CA GLY A 244 9.83 0.78 14.80
C GLY A 244 8.36 0.66 14.37
N ALA A 245 7.84 1.65 13.65
CA ALA A 245 6.50 1.62 13.09
C ALA A 245 6.52 1.02 11.68
N ARG A 246 5.71 -0.01 11.43
CA ARG A 246 5.71 -0.74 10.16
C ARG A 246 4.41 -0.57 9.35
N SER A 247 3.29 -0.44 10.01
CA SER A 247 2.00 -0.28 9.34
C SER A 247 1.13 0.75 10.04
N ILE A 248 0.30 1.45 9.29
CA ILE A 248 -0.63 2.47 9.81
C ILE A 248 -1.99 2.34 9.12
N ALA A 249 -3.06 2.45 9.89
CA ALA A 249 -4.42 2.45 9.37
C ALA A 249 -5.30 3.44 10.12
N PHE A 250 -5.87 4.41 9.42
CA PHE A 250 -6.81 5.38 9.96
C PHE A 250 -8.22 4.81 10.05
N LEU A 251 -8.96 5.18 11.09
CA LEU A 251 -10.34 4.78 11.25
C LEU A 251 -11.22 5.49 10.19
N PRO A 252 -11.96 4.76 9.34
CA PRO A 252 -12.72 5.37 8.24
C PRO A 252 -13.76 6.41 8.66
N THR A 253 -14.30 6.27 9.88
CA THR A 253 -15.35 7.17 10.42
C THR A 253 -14.77 8.38 11.15
N LYS A 254 -13.52 8.31 11.61
CA LYS A 254 -12.89 9.37 12.42
C LYS A 254 -11.40 9.49 12.10
N ASP A 255 -11.05 10.45 11.28
CA ASP A 255 -9.68 10.66 10.78
C ASP A 255 -8.65 11.04 11.87
N THR A 256 -9.13 11.32 13.09
CA THR A 256 -8.25 11.61 14.23
C THR A 256 -7.73 10.36 14.94
N LEU A 257 -8.33 9.18 14.67
CA LEU A 257 -7.93 7.93 15.28
C LEU A 257 -7.25 7.02 14.26
N PHE A 258 -6.14 6.43 14.67
CA PHE A 258 -5.40 5.47 13.85
C PHE A 258 -4.78 4.36 14.70
N VAL A 259 -4.53 3.23 14.08
CA VAL A 259 -3.79 2.12 14.67
C VAL A 259 -2.45 2.00 13.96
N VAL A 260 -1.40 1.81 14.73
CA VAL A 260 -0.03 1.59 14.25
C VAL A 260 0.42 0.20 14.66
N GLY A 261 0.96 -0.55 13.72
CA GLY A 261 1.64 -1.81 13.98
C GLY A 261 3.14 -1.63 14.02
N THR A 262 3.79 -2.31 14.95
CA THR A 262 5.21 -2.17 15.23
C THR A 262 6.01 -3.38 14.77
N GLU A 263 7.33 -3.23 14.77
CA GLU A 263 8.29 -4.30 14.47
C GLU A 263 8.35 -5.37 15.56
N GLU A 264 8.03 -5.01 16.81
CA GLU A 264 7.98 -5.95 17.94
C GLU A 264 6.65 -6.72 18.05
N GLY A 265 5.71 -6.51 17.10
CA GLY A 265 4.42 -7.19 17.10
C GLY A 265 3.31 -6.53 17.90
N GLU A 266 3.56 -5.38 18.49
CA GLU A 266 2.56 -4.64 19.23
C GLU A 266 1.74 -3.74 18.31
N LEU A 267 0.46 -3.56 18.67
CA LEU A 267 -0.43 -2.64 17.99
C LEU A 267 -0.86 -1.55 18.97
N TYR A 268 -0.77 -0.30 18.55
CA TYR A 268 -1.16 0.84 19.37
C TYR A 268 -2.25 1.65 18.68
N MET A 269 -3.35 1.90 19.40
CA MET A 269 -4.33 2.88 18.99
C MET A 269 -3.89 4.26 19.47
N CYS A 270 -3.71 5.16 18.52
CA CYS A 270 -3.23 6.52 18.71
C CYS A 270 -4.27 7.54 18.25
N THR A 271 -4.12 8.78 18.70
CA THR A 271 -4.89 9.91 18.21
C THR A 271 -3.97 11.01 17.73
N THR A 272 -4.43 11.76 16.74
CA THR A 272 -3.70 12.95 16.23
C THR A 272 -3.74 14.13 17.21
N GLU A 273 -4.63 14.09 18.20
CA GLU A 273 -4.83 15.18 19.17
C GLU A 273 -3.83 15.13 20.34
N TYR A 274 -3.32 13.94 20.69
CA TYR A 274 -2.42 13.72 21.81
C TYR A 274 -1.22 12.87 21.41
N SER A 275 -0.03 13.44 21.55
CA SER A 275 1.23 12.79 21.13
C SER A 275 1.88 11.89 22.20
N SER A 276 1.42 11.97 23.47
CA SER A 276 2.16 11.40 24.60
C SER A 276 1.59 10.09 25.16
N ARG A 277 0.42 9.66 24.71
CA ARG A 277 -0.24 8.45 25.25
C ARG A 277 -0.94 7.66 24.15
N TYR A 278 -0.82 6.34 24.25
CA TYR A 278 -1.66 5.42 23.48
C TYR A 278 -3.04 5.34 24.13
N LEU A 279 -4.09 5.30 23.31
CA LEU A 279 -5.46 5.10 23.81
C LEU A 279 -5.67 3.65 24.22
N MET A 280 -5.10 2.71 23.47
CA MET A 280 -5.14 1.28 23.73
C MET A 280 -3.92 0.59 23.12
N SER A 281 -3.51 -0.50 23.75
CA SER A 281 -2.49 -1.41 23.23
C SER A 281 -3.08 -2.80 23.04
N TYR A 282 -2.70 -3.45 21.94
CA TYR A 282 -3.15 -4.80 21.61
C TYR A 282 -1.91 -5.68 21.49
N HIS A 283 -1.90 -6.76 22.24
CA HIS A 283 -0.77 -7.68 22.34
C HIS A 283 -1.21 -9.07 21.92
N ASN A 284 -0.68 -9.60 20.88
CA ASN A 284 -0.82 -11.01 20.50
C ASN A 284 0.16 -11.42 19.41
N HIS A 285 0.58 -10.49 18.53
CA HIS A 285 1.64 -10.77 17.58
C HIS A 285 3.01 -10.78 18.27
N ILE A 286 3.95 -11.56 17.73
CA ILE A 286 5.31 -11.72 18.25
C ILE A 286 6.34 -11.20 17.24
N THR A 287 5.91 -11.04 15.98
CA THR A 287 6.74 -10.63 14.86
C THR A 287 6.23 -9.32 14.27
N PRO A 288 7.00 -8.66 13.38
CA PRO A 288 6.59 -7.41 12.77
C PRO A 288 5.21 -7.44 12.13
N VAL A 289 4.41 -6.41 12.41
CA VAL A 289 3.06 -6.28 11.87
C VAL A 289 3.11 -5.68 10.47
N ASN A 290 2.93 -6.51 9.46
CA ASN A 290 3.07 -6.11 8.06
C ASN A 290 1.92 -5.21 7.58
N LYS A 291 0.68 -5.55 7.95
CA LYS A 291 -0.49 -4.79 7.51
C LYS A 291 -1.59 -4.73 8.57
N ILE A 292 -2.27 -3.60 8.57
CA ILE A 292 -3.49 -3.38 9.35
C ILE A 292 -4.53 -2.81 8.40
N GLN A 293 -5.76 -3.31 8.48
CA GLN A 293 -6.86 -2.76 7.71
C GLN A 293 -8.16 -2.77 8.52
N TRP A 294 -8.84 -1.63 8.55
CA TRP A 294 -10.17 -1.51 9.12
C TRP A 294 -11.21 -2.14 8.20
N ASN A 295 -12.24 -2.71 8.81
CA ASN A 295 -13.39 -3.19 8.06
C ASN A 295 -14.12 -2.00 7.42
N PRO A 296 -14.40 -2.03 6.11
CA PRO A 296 -15.02 -0.91 5.42
C PRO A 296 -16.48 -0.65 5.84
N PHE A 297 -17.17 -1.66 6.38
CA PHE A 297 -18.57 -1.58 6.79
C PHE A 297 -18.72 -1.41 8.30
N TYR A 298 -17.87 -2.06 9.10
CA TYR A 298 -17.90 -2.01 10.55
C TYR A 298 -16.64 -1.34 11.10
N SER A 299 -16.74 -0.06 11.40
CA SER A 299 -15.63 0.75 11.90
C SER A 299 -15.09 0.35 13.29
N THR A 300 -15.72 -0.64 13.94
CA THR A 300 -15.26 -1.19 15.22
C THR A 300 -14.31 -2.37 15.07
N LEU A 301 -14.21 -2.95 13.87
CA LEU A 301 -13.42 -4.13 13.58
C LEU A 301 -12.24 -3.79 12.66
N PHE A 302 -11.11 -4.40 12.95
CA PHE A 302 -9.95 -4.36 12.08
C PHE A 302 -9.21 -5.70 12.09
N ILE A 303 -8.49 -5.97 11.01
CA ILE A 303 -7.61 -7.13 10.88
C ILE A 303 -6.16 -6.69 10.86
N SER A 304 -5.29 -7.54 11.35
CA SER A 304 -3.85 -7.39 11.25
C SER A 304 -3.19 -8.70 10.84
N CYS A 305 -2.12 -8.59 10.08
CA CYS A 305 -1.23 -9.71 9.78
C CYS A 305 0.21 -9.34 10.16
N ALA A 306 0.96 -10.35 10.50
CA ALA A 306 2.35 -10.24 10.85
C ALA A 306 3.18 -11.29 10.11
N SER A 307 4.49 -11.17 10.16
CA SER A 307 5.43 -12.17 9.60
C SER A 307 5.38 -13.52 10.33
N GLU A 308 4.41 -13.72 11.18
CA GLU A 308 4.04 -15.01 11.77
C GLU A 308 2.93 -15.70 10.96
N TYR A 309 2.56 -16.91 11.37
CA TYR A 309 1.58 -17.73 10.65
C TYR A 309 0.13 -17.36 10.94
N ALA A 310 -0.14 -16.24 11.59
CA ALA A 310 -1.46 -15.88 12.09
C ALA A 310 -1.95 -14.52 11.59
N ILE A 311 -3.27 -14.47 11.35
CA ILE A 311 -4.04 -13.25 11.16
C ILE A 311 -4.94 -13.09 12.37
N HIS A 312 -5.04 -11.87 12.89
CA HIS A 312 -5.90 -11.56 14.00
C HIS A 312 -7.03 -10.60 13.61
N LEU A 313 -8.23 -10.93 14.03
CA LEU A 313 -9.39 -10.05 13.97
C LEU A 313 -9.61 -9.42 15.34
N TRP A 314 -9.65 -8.09 15.35
CA TRP A 314 -9.74 -7.28 16.56
C TRP A 314 -11.03 -6.47 16.60
N HIS A 315 -11.46 -6.23 17.83
CA HIS A 315 -12.42 -5.16 18.14
C HIS A 315 -11.66 -3.99 18.78
N LYS A 316 -11.98 -2.77 18.38
CA LYS A 316 -11.26 -1.56 18.82
C LYS A 316 -11.20 -1.37 20.35
N ASP A 317 -12.22 -1.86 21.07
CA ASP A 317 -12.34 -1.68 22.53
C ASP A 317 -11.86 -2.91 23.33
N LEU A 318 -11.33 -3.95 22.67
CA LEU A 318 -10.86 -5.16 23.31
C LEU A 318 -9.35 -5.34 23.09
N PRO A 319 -8.56 -5.54 24.16
CA PRO A 319 -7.10 -5.70 24.04
C PRO A 319 -6.66 -7.07 23.50
N LYS A 320 -7.60 -8.02 23.40
CA LYS A 320 -7.34 -9.36 22.86
C LYS A 320 -8.09 -9.56 21.54
N PRO A 321 -7.54 -10.35 20.60
CA PRO A 321 -8.21 -10.64 19.35
C PRO A 321 -9.49 -11.46 19.59
N ILE A 322 -10.51 -11.20 18.74
CA ILE A 322 -11.77 -11.96 18.74
C ILE A 322 -11.52 -13.33 18.08
N PHE A 323 -10.82 -13.33 16.95
CA PHE A 323 -10.45 -14.53 16.21
C PHE A 323 -8.97 -14.46 15.82
N SER A 324 -8.37 -15.67 15.77
CA SER A 324 -7.00 -15.89 15.31
C SER A 324 -7.01 -17.00 14.27
N TYR A 325 -6.56 -16.67 13.05
CA TYR A 325 -6.52 -17.59 11.92
C TYR A 325 -5.08 -18.02 11.68
N SER A 326 -4.78 -19.29 11.84
CA SER A 326 -3.46 -19.85 11.55
C SER A 326 -3.43 -20.39 10.13
N ILE A 327 -2.51 -19.88 9.31
CA ILE A 327 -2.37 -20.23 7.89
C ILE A 327 -1.23 -21.24 7.66
N GLY A 328 -0.25 -21.28 8.57
CA GLY A 328 0.90 -22.18 8.50
C GLY A 328 2.09 -21.68 7.70
N SER A 329 2.03 -20.45 7.20
CA SER A 329 3.14 -19.75 6.54
C SER A 329 3.08 -18.24 6.85
N PRO A 330 4.22 -17.50 6.77
CA PRO A 330 4.25 -16.09 7.04
C PRO A 330 3.29 -15.30 6.13
N VAL A 331 2.58 -14.32 6.71
CA VAL A 331 1.57 -13.53 5.99
C VAL A 331 2.15 -12.17 5.62
N GLY A 332 2.24 -11.91 4.32
CA GLY A 332 2.75 -10.65 3.80
C GLY A 332 1.73 -9.50 3.80
N ASP A 333 0.50 -9.78 3.36
CA ASP A 333 -0.55 -8.76 3.26
C ASP A 333 -1.95 -9.37 3.52
N VAL A 334 -2.89 -8.50 3.91
CA VAL A 334 -4.28 -8.85 4.16
C VAL A 334 -5.19 -7.74 3.67
N ALA A 335 -6.33 -8.12 3.08
CA ALA A 335 -7.30 -7.15 2.57
C ALA A 335 -8.75 -7.61 2.77
N TRP A 336 -9.60 -6.67 3.20
CA TRP A 336 -11.05 -6.86 3.21
C TRP A 336 -11.63 -6.76 1.81
N ALA A 337 -12.65 -7.55 1.54
CA ALA A 337 -13.43 -7.41 0.32
C ALA A 337 -14.19 -6.08 0.33
N PRO A 338 -14.15 -5.29 -0.77
CA PRO A 338 -14.85 -4.00 -0.81
C PRO A 338 -16.38 -4.13 -0.91
N TYR A 339 -16.89 -5.31 -1.17
CA TYR A 339 -18.31 -5.61 -1.34
C TYR A 339 -18.94 -6.40 -0.19
N SER A 340 -18.13 -6.93 0.73
CA SER A 340 -18.61 -7.74 1.86
C SER A 340 -17.88 -7.40 3.13
N SER A 341 -18.62 -7.37 4.23
CA SER A 341 -18.08 -7.14 5.57
C SER A 341 -17.45 -8.39 6.21
N THR A 342 -17.70 -9.56 5.66
CA THR A 342 -17.30 -10.86 6.24
C THR A 342 -16.18 -11.53 5.49
N VAL A 343 -15.92 -11.10 4.25
CA VAL A 343 -14.91 -11.69 3.37
C VAL A 343 -13.59 -10.91 3.46
N PHE A 344 -12.50 -11.63 3.67
CA PHE A 344 -11.16 -11.08 3.56
C PHE A 344 -10.21 -12.09 2.93
N SER A 345 -9.15 -11.60 2.32
CA SER A 345 -8.10 -12.41 1.71
C SER A 345 -6.76 -12.13 2.35
N ALA A 346 -5.89 -13.11 2.29
CA ALA A 346 -4.51 -13.00 2.74
C ALA A 346 -3.56 -13.63 1.74
N VAL A 347 -2.36 -13.07 1.66
CA VAL A 347 -1.27 -13.58 0.81
C VAL A 347 -0.10 -13.97 1.69
N THR A 348 0.46 -15.14 1.42
CA THR A 348 1.58 -15.70 2.18
C THR A 348 2.88 -15.67 1.38
N GLU A 349 4.02 -15.68 2.07
CA GLU A 349 5.35 -15.66 1.45
C GLU A 349 5.62 -16.88 0.55
N ASP A 350 4.99 -18.01 0.80
CA ASP A 350 5.10 -19.20 -0.03
C ASP A 350 4.20 -19.18 -1.29
N GLY A 351 3.67 -18.01 -1.64
CA GLY A 351 2.90 -17.77 -2.86
C GLY A 351 1.48 -18.34 -2.82
N ARG A 352 0.87 -18.48 -1.64
CA ARG A 352 -0.53 -18.87 -1.49
C ARG A 352 -1.42 -17.66 -1.31
N VAL A 353 -2.60 -17.74 -1.91
CA VAL A 353 -3.71 -16.84 -1.62
C VAL A 353 -4.76 -17.63 -0.84
N VAL A 354 -5.20 -17.07 0.25
CA VAL A 354 -6.20 -17.69 1.13
C VAL A 354 -7.36 -16.70 1.30
N VAL A 355 -8.58 -17.18 1.08
CA VAL A 355 -9.81 -16.38 1.22
C VAL A 355 -10.65 -16.95 2.34
N PHE A 356 -11.08 -16.07 3.24
CA PHE A 356 -11.97 -16.39 4.35
C PHE A 356 -13.30 -15.69 4.18
N ASP A 357 -14.37 -16.39 4.53
CA ASP A 357 -15.69 -15.78 4.78
C ASP A 357 -16.20 -16.20 6.15
N ILE A 358 -16.24 -15.26 7.06
CA ILE A 358 -16.66 -15.47 8.45
C ILE A 358 -18.14 -15.89 8.53
N SER A 359 -18.94 -15.58 7.49
CA SER A 359 -20.36 -15.95 7.46
C SER A 359 -20.58 -17.42 7.14
N VAL A 360 -19.69 -18.02 6.36
CA VAL A 360 -19.74 -19.44 5.96
C VAL A 360 -19.05 -20.31 6.99
N ASP A 361 -17.78 -20.03 7.23
CA ASP A 361 -17.00 -20.70 8.27
C ASP A 361 -16.17 -19.70 9.08
N LYS A 362 -16.24 -19.82 10.41
CA LYS A 362 -15.54 -18.92 11.33
C LYS A 362 -14.05 -19.22 11.47
N TYR A 363 -13.60 -20.40 11.09
CA TYR A 363 -12.25 -20.87 11.38
C TYR A 363 -11.47 -21.32 10.15
N LEU A 364 -12.16 -21.87 9.15
CA LEU A 364 -11.54 -22.42 7.96
C LEU A 364 -11.69 -21.46 6.77
N PRO A 365 -10.68 -21.39 5.91
CA PRO A 365 -10.77 -20.63 4.66
C PRO A 365 -11.67 -21.35 3.67
N ILE A 366 -12.39 -20.59 2.86
CA ILE A 366 -13.20 -21.09 1.77
C ILE A 366 -12.33 -21.52 0.59
N CYS A 367 -11.25 -20.78 0.34
CA CYS A 367 -10.36 -21.05 -0.79
C CYS A 367 -8.90 -20.96 -0.34
N LYS A 368 -8.11 -21.94 -0.79
CA LYS A 368 -6.63 -21.92 -0.70
C LYS A 368 -6.06 -22.22 -2.06
N GLN A 369 -5.39 -21.28 -2.66
CA GLN A 369 -4.77 -21.46 -3.96
C GLN A 369 -3.30 -21.14 -3.93
N VAL A 370 -2.48 -22.03 -4.48
CA VAL A 370 -1.06 -21.80 -4.71
C VAL A 370 -0.92 -21.11 -6.07
N LEU A 371 -0.32 -19.94 -6.08
CA LEU A 371 0.07 -19.30 -7.32
C LEU A 371 1.33 -20.00 -7.81
N SER A 372 1.21 -20.81 -8.87
CA SER A 372 2.38 -21.39 -9.50
C SER A 372 3.27 -20.27 -10.02
N SER A 373 4.56 -20.33 -9.71
CA SER A 373 5.57 -19.48 -10.38
C SER A 373 5.55 -19.84 -11.86
N ILE A 374 4.92 -18.97 -12.65
CA ILE A 374 4.95 -19.08 -14.12
C ILE A 374 6.23 -18.44 -14.63
#